data_3c05112eb442dabfc0505f7b6ab08e26
#
_entry.id   3c05112eb442dabfc0505f7b6ab08e26
#
_cell.length_a   1.000
_cell.length_b   1.000
_cell.length_c   1.000
_cell.angle_alpha   90.00
_cell.angle_beta   90.00
_cell.angle_gamma   90.00
#
_symmetry.space_group_name_H-M   'P 1'
#
loop_
_entity.id
_entity.type
_entity.pdbx_description
1 polymer ?
#
loop_
_entity_poly.entity_id
_entity_poly.type
_entity_poly.pdbx_seq_one_letter_code
_entity_poly.pdbx_strand_id
1 'polypeptide(L)' 'MAENIEFYVMPSGDGRWYWEVITPGPTVIARGVADAEPVACREASEAARKARLID' A
#
# COMPACT_ATOMS: atom_id res chain seq x y z
N MET A 1 18.28 9.83 5.60
CA MET A 1 17.27 9.53 6.60
C MET A 1 16.15 8.72 5.96
N ALA A 2 15.82 7.60 6.55
CA ALA A 2 14.76 6.76 5.99
C ALA A 2 13.41 7.42 6.16
N GLU A 3 12.58 7.28 5.17
CA GLU A 3 11.23 7.78 5.26
C GLU A 3 10.33 6.73 5.84
N ASN A 4 9.32 7.16 6.55
CA ASN A 4 8.35 6.26 7.15
C ASN A 4 7.26 5.96 6.15
N ILE A 5 7.57 5.12 5.18
CA ILE A 5 6.59 4.70 4.20
C ILE A 5 5.81 3.55 4.80
N GLU A 6 4.50 3.69 4.86
CA GLU A 6 3.61 2.69 5.44
C GLU A 6 2.60 2.26 4.43
N PHE A 7 2.04 1.08 4.63
CA PHE A 7 0.92 0.66 3.81
C PHE A 7 -0.18 0.10 4.69
N TYR A 8 -1.40 0.19 4.19
CA TYR A 8 -2.60 -0.30 4.87
C TYR A 8 -3.39 -1.18 3.93
N VAL A 9 -4.00 -2.21 4.49
CA VAL A 9 -4.85 -3.12 3.75
C VAL A 9 -6.16 -3.22 4.52
N MET A 10 -7.28 -3.06 3.83
CA MET A 10 -8.56 -3.09 4.48
C MET A 10 -9.62 -3.66 3.54
N PRO A 11 -10.70 -4.24 4.08
CA PRO A 11 -11.79 -4.74 3.24
C PRO A 11 -12.47 -3.57 2.54
N SER A 12 -12.79 -3.76 1.28
CA SER A 12 -13.44 -2.70 0.50
C SER A 12 -14.95 -2.81 0.49
N GLY A 13 -15.51 -3.82 1.12
CA GLY A 13 -16.96 -3.93 1.26
C GLY A 13 -17.64 -4.74 0.17
N ASP A 14 -16.94 -5.11 -0.87
CA ASP A 14 -17.49 -5.88 -1.99
C ASP A 14 -16.80 -7.22 -2.17
N GLY A 15 -16.19 -7.72 -1.11
CA GLY A 15 -15.47 -8.99 -1.17
C GLY A 15 -14.03 -8.83 -1.60
N ARG A 16 -13.59 -7.62 -1.80
CA ARG A 16 -12.22 -7.35 -2.22
C ARG A 16 -11.47 -6.64 -1.11
N TRP A 17 -10.18 -6.40 -1.36
CA TRP A 17 -9.30 -5.79 -0.38
C TRP A 17 -8.61 -4.60 -1.00
N TYR A 18 -8.78 -3.45 -0.37
CA TYR A 18 -8.18 -2.20 -0.79
C TYR A 18 -6.87 -2.00 -0.04
N TRP A 19 -5.86 -1.50 -0.75
CA TRP A 19 -4.60 -1.17 -0.10
C TRP A 19 -4.12 0.19 -0.57
N GLU A 20 -3.32 0.83 0.28
CA GLU A 20 -2.70 2.09 -0.09
C GLU A 20 -1.37 2.22 0.61
N VAL A 21 -0.47 2.97 -0.02
CA VAL A 21 0.85 3.28 0.49
C VAL A 21 0.90 4.76 0.81
N ILE A 22 1.33 5.09 2.01
CA ILE A 22 1.25 6.45 2.54
C ILE A 22 2.62 6.89 3.01
N THR A 23 2.99 8.10 2.64
CA THR A 23 4.20 8.75 3.16
C THR A 23 3.80 9.80 4.16
N PRO A 24 4.76 10.28 4.96
CA PRO A 24 4.46 11.34 5.93
C PRO A 24 3.92 12.58 5.24
N GLY A 25 2.98 13.19 5.90
CA GLY A 25 2.39 14.35 5.33
C GLY A 25 0.91 14.47 5.55
N PRO A 26 0.06 13.45 5.61
CA PRO A 26 0.23 12.15 4.94
C PRO A 26 -0.20 12.25 3.49
N THR A 27 0.53 11.55 2.63
CA THR A 27 0.25 11.56 1.21
C THR A 27 0.11 10.14 0.69
N VAL A 28 -0.98 9.85 0.00
CA VAL A 28 -1.17 8.55 -0.64
C VAL A 28 -0.42 8.55 -1.95
N ILE A 29 0.60 7.69 -2.06
CA ILE A 29 1.43 7.66 -3.27
C ILE A 29 1.14 6.45 -4.15
N ALA A 30 0.38 5.48 -3.65
CA ALA A 30 -0.02 4.32 -4.44
C ALA A 30 -1.23 3.68 -3.79
N ARG A 31 -2.08 3.06 -4.59
CA ARG A 31 -3.24 2.36 -4.07
C ARG A 31 -3.70 1.34 -5.08
N GLY A 32 -4.49 0.39 -4.62
CA GLY A 32 -5.02 -0.63 -5.50
C GLY A 32 -6.04 -1.49 -4.79
N VAL A 33 -6.55 -2.48 -5.52
CA VAL A 33 -7.55 -3.41 -5.02
C VAL A 33 -7.14 -4.81 -5.45
N ALA A 34 -7.32 -5.78 -4.54
CA ALA A 34 -7.02 -7.17 -4.84
C ALA A 34 -8.18 -8.03 -4.38
N ASP A 35 -8.24 -9.27 -4.91
CA ASP A 35 -9.35 -10.17 -4.60
C ASP A 35 -9.17 -10.90 -3.28
N ALA A 36 -7.98 -10.86 -2.69
CA ALA A 36 -7.71 -11.56 -1.44
C ALA A 36 -6.74 -10.74 -0.62
N GLU A 37 -6.86 -10.88 0.70
CA GLU A 37 -6.02 -10.11 1.62
C GLU A 37 -4.54 -10.36 1.41
N PRO A 38 -4.07 -11.61 1.30
CA PRO A 38 -2.63 -11.83 1.11
C PRO A 38 -2.10 -11.22 -0.18
N VAL A 39 -2.92 -11.18 -1.21
CA VAL A 39 -2.51 -10.55 -2.46
C VAL A 39 -2.40 -9.05 -2.28
N ALA A 40 -3.37 -8.45 -1.59
CA ALA A 40 -3.33 -7.01 -1.33
C ALA A 40 -2.09 -6.65 -0.52
N CYS A 41 -1.78 -7.44 0.49
CA CYS A 41 -0.60 -7.19 1.31
C CYS A 41 0.68 -7.27 0.49
N ARG A 42 0.76 -8.25 -0.41
CA ARG A 42 1.94 -8.39 -1.25
C ARG A 42 2.08 -7.21 -2.19
N GLU A 43 1.00 -6.81 -2.81
CA GLU A 43 1.04 -5.69 -3.75
C GLU A 43 1.40 -4.40 -3.05
N ALA A 44 0.82 -4.16 -1.87
CA ALA A 44 1.12 -2.96 -1.11
C ALA A 44 2.58 -2.94 -0.68
N SER A 45 3.07 -4.08 -0.23
CA SER A 45 4.47 -4.19 0.19
C SER A 45 5.42 -3.92 -0.95
N GLU A 46 5.11 -4.44 -2.13
CA GLU A 46 5.96 -4.20 -3.30
C GLU A 46 5.92 -2.74 -3.71
N ALA A 47 4.75 -2.12 -3.67
CA ALA A 47 4.65 -0.71 -4.01
C ALA A 47 5.43 0.15 -3.02
N ALA A 48 5.37 -0.18 -1.74
CA ALA A 48 6.14 0.55 -0.73
C ALA A 48 7.62 0.40 -0.96
N ARG A 49 8.06 -0.81 -1.34
CA ARG A 49 9.47 -1.03 -1.59
C ARG A 49 9.94 -0.25 -2.80
N LYS A 50 9.14 -0.22 -3.86
CA LYS A 50 9.49 0.57 -5.04
C LYS A 50 9.61 2.04 -4.71
N ALA A 51 8.73 2.55 -3.86
CA ALA A 51 8.79 3.94 -3.47
C ALA A 51 10.09 4.26 -2.75
N ARG A 52 10.59 3.34 -1.94
CA ARG A 52 11.86 3.54 -1.26
C ARG A 52 13.03 3.53 -2.21
N LEU A 53 12.94 2.73 -3.28
CA LEU A 53 14.05 2.61 -4.21
C LEU A 53 14.16 3.77 -5.16
N ILE A 54 13.07 4.46 -5.42
CA ILE A 54 13.07 5.57 -6.36
C ILE A 54 13.83 6.77 -5.83
N ASP A 55 13.87 6.91 -4.58
CA ASP A 55 14.50 8.05 -3.98
C ASP A 55 16.04 8.13 -4.17
#